data_3a85f61952b78ab6c43846ea740adcda
#
_entry.id   3a85f61952b78ab6c43846ea740adcda
#
_cell.length_a   1.000
_cell.length_b   1.000
_cell.length_c   1.000
_cell.angle_alpha   90.00
_cell.angle_beta   90.00
_cell.angle_gamma   90.00
#
_symmetry.space_group_name_H-M   'P 1'
#
loop_
_entity.id
_entity.type
_entity.pdbx_description
1 polymer ?
#
loop_
_entity_poly.entity_id
_entity_poly.type
_entity_poly.pdbx_seq_one_letter_code
_entity_poly.pdbx_strand_id
1 'polypeptide(L)'
;LRSMAKAAYDEKPLGHYGLVLEDYAHFTSPIRRYPDLAIHRILSEVVAAVRVNEEGIPQLPAKATEIIEKKRRAFVREAARKSSEAEVNAMRIERECEDSYKAEYMKGHLGETFPCIISGAVSYGLYLETEEGVEGLVRIELLPRGEYTLDGASLKESFSGKVYRVGDRVIGKVIRADVAEGEVDFE
;
A
#
# COMPACT_ATOMS: atom_id res chain seq x y z
N LEU A 1 8.95 3.58 3.95
CA LEU A 1 7.59 3.03 4.15
C LEU A 1 7.12 2.16 2.98
N ARG A 2 7.56 2.42 1.72
CA ARG A 2 7.19 1.60 0.53
C ARG A 2 7.62 0.12 0.63
N SER A 3 8.59 -0.22 1.48
CA SER A 3 9.08 -1.59 1.69
C SER A 3 8.37 -2.36 2.81
N MET A 4 7.41 -1.77 3.49
CA MET A 4 6.67 -2.45 4.55
C MET A 4 5.70 -3.47 3.95
N ALA A 5 5.58 -4.62 4.62
CA ALA A 5 4.59 -5.63 4.25
C ALA A 5 3.18 -5.04 4.37
N LYS A 6 2.32 -5.39 3.40
CA LYS A 6 0.90 -5.01 3.44
C LYS A 6 0.19 -5.71 4.61
N ALA A 7 -0.89 -5.10 5.11
CA ALA A 7 -1.73 -5.75 6.11
C ALA A 7 -2.25 -7.09 5.59
N ALA A 8 -2.09 -8.13 6.39
CA ALA A 8 -2.61 -9.46 6.13
C ALA A 8 -3.41 -9.93 7.34
N TYR A 9 -4.53 -10.58 7.09
CA TYR A 9 -5.39 -11.16 8.11
C TYR A 9 -5.24 -12.67 8.09
N ASP A 10 -5.14 -13.30 9.26
CA ASP A 10 -5.02 -14.74 9.41
C ASP A 10 -5.87 -15.25 10.60
N GLU A 11 -6.13 -16.55 10.65
CA GLU A 11 -6.77 -17.20 11.80
C GLU A 11 -5.81 -17.33 13.00
N LYS A 12 -4.50 -17.16 12.76
CA LYS A 12 -3.44 -17.22 13.77
C LYS A 12 -2.92 -15.82 14.06
N PRO A 13 -2.47 -15.55 15.28
CA PRO A 13 -1.82 -14.27 15.58
C PRO A 13 -0.53 -14.15 14.76
N LEU A 14 -0.41 -13.07 13.99
CA LEU A 14 0.78 -12.73 13.22
C LEU A 14 1.67 -11.72 13.95
N GLY A 15 1.18 -11.17 15.06
CA GLY A 15 1.81 -10.07 15.78
C GLY A 15 1.76 -8.75 15.01
N HIS A 16 2.30 -7.72 15.61
CA HIS A 16 2.45 -6.40 14.96
C HIS A 16 3.83 -5.83 15.25
N TYR A 17 4.75 -5.94 14.28
CA TYR A 17 6.14 -5.54 14.45
C TYR A 17 6.30 -4.08 14.91
N GLY A 18 5.59 -3.14 14.27
CA GLY A 18 5.70 -1.72 14.59
C GLY A 18 5.12 -1.32 15.96
N LEU A 19 4.27 -2.16 16.56
CA LEU A 19 3.73 -1.96 17.91
C LEU A 19 4.39 -2.88 18.94
N VAL A 20 5.26 -3.79 18.50
CA VAL A 20 5.94 -4.79 19.36
C VAL A 20 4.93 -5.62 20.16
N LEU A 21 3.84 -6.05 19.50
CA LEU A 21 2.79 -6.87 20.08
C LEU A 21 2.83 -8.27 19.45
N GLU A 22 2.76 -9.31 20.29
CA GLU A 22 2.65 -10.71 19.85
C GLU A 22 1.22 -11.03 19.40
N ASP A 23 0.23 -10.57 20.16
CA ASP A 23 -1.18 -10.70 19.85
C ASP A 23 -1.76 -9.34 19.46
N TYR A 24 -2.25 -9.25 18.23
CA TYR A 24 -2.84 -8.03 17.71
C TYR A 24 -4.02 -8.34 16.78
N ALA A 25 -5.07 -7.57 16.90
CA ALA A 25 -6.21 -7.63 16.00
C ALA A 25 -6.78 -6.24 15.76
N HIS A 26 -7.26 -6.01 14.56
CA HIS A 26 -8.09 -4.85 14.25
C HIS A 26 -9.45 -5.01 14.95
N PHE A 27 -9.89 -4.00 15.70
CA PHE A 27 -11.11 -4.09 16.52
C PHE A 27 -11.97 -2.83 16.50
N THR A 28 -11.36 -1.66 16.34
CA THR A 28 -11.99 -0.37 16.66
C THR A 28 -12.74 0.30 15.51
N SER A 29 -12.74 -0.28 14.31
CA SER A 29 -13.35 0.34 13.13
C SER A 29 -14.27 -0.62 12.34
N PRO A 30 -15.31 -1.22 12.97
CA PRO A 30 -16.15 -2.23 12.35
C PRO A 30 -17.05 -1.70 11.22
N ILE A 31 -17.21 -0.37 11.10
CA ILE A 31 -17.99 0.27 10.02
C ILE A 31 -17.27 0.15 8.68
N ARG A 32 -15.94 0.29 8.68
CA ARG A 32 -15.13 0.34 7.46
C ARG A 32 -14.19 -0.87 7.27
N ARG A 33 -13.99 -1.68 8.30
CA ARG A 33 -13.14 -2.88 8.24
C ARG A 33 -13.93 -4.12 8.63
N TYR A 34 -14.11 -5.00 7.67
CA TYR A 34 -14.85 -6.26 7.88
C TYR A 34 -14.20 -7.18 8.93
N PRO A 35 -12.86 -7.30 9.06
CA PRO A 35 -12.24 -8.08 10.13
C PRO A 35 -12.66 -7.66 11.53
N ASP A 36 -12.77 -6.36 11.78
CA ASP A 36 -13.25 -5.82 13.06
C ASP A 36 -14.67 -6.31 13.34
N LEU A 37 -15.57 -6.22 12.35
CA LEU A 37 -16.94 -6.70 12.47
C LEU A 37 -17.00 -8.22 12.71
N ALA A 38 -16.13 -8.99 12.07
CA ALA A 38 -16.03 -10.44 12.26
C ALA A 38 -15.64 -10.78 13.70
N ILE A 39 -14.67 -10.07 14.26
CA ILE A 39 -14.24 -10.21 15.65
C ILE A 39 -15.38 -9.81 16.62
N HIS A 40 -16.07 -8.70 16.37
CA HIS A 40 -17.22 -8.28 17.19
C HIS A 40 -18.30 -9.36 17.25
N ARG A 41 -18.60 -10.04 16.13
CA ARG A 41 -19.58 -11.14 16.08
C ARG A 41 -19.15 -12.32 16.92
N ILE A 42 -17.87 -12.70 16.86
CA ILE A 42 -17.32 -13.79 17.65
C ILE A 42 -17.29 -13.41 19.13
N LEU A 43 -16.82 -12.21 19.44
CA LEU A 43 -16.78 -11.72 20.82
C LEU A 43 -18.16 -11.68 21.45
N SER A 44 -19.20 -11.30 20.72
CA SER A 44 -20.59 -11.34 21.20
C SER A 44 -21.02 -12.75 21.62
N GLU A 45 -20.62 -13.79 20.86
CA GLU A 45 -20.89 -15.19 21.24
C GLU A 45 -20.07 -15.59 22.48
N VAL A 46 -18.82 -15.16 22.55
CA VAL A 46 -17.96 -15.43 23.72
C VAL A 46 -18.55 -14.79 24.97
N VAL A 47 -18.93 -13.51 24.89
CA VAL A 47 -19.56 -12.79 26.03
C VAL A 47 -20.86 -13.46 26.48
N ALA A 48 -21.70 -13.88 25.53
CA ALA A 48 -22.95 -14.60 25.84
C ALA A 48 -22.72 -15.97 26.51
N ALA A 49 -21.56 -16.60 26.28
CA ALA A 49 -21.19 -17.87 26.87
C ALA A 49 -20.49 -17.77 28.23
N VAL A 50 -20.04 -16.57 28.63
CA VAL A 50 -19.42 -16.33 29.93
C VAL A 50 -20.39 -16.67 31.05
N ARG A 51 -19.89 -17.31 32.11
CA ARG A 51 -20.61 -17.61 33.34
C ARG A 51 -19.83 -17.03 34.52
N VAL A 52 -20.53 -16.62 35.54
CA VAL A 52 -19.94 -16.16 36.79
C VAL A 52 -19.80 -17.37 37.73
N ASN A 53 -18.61 -17.60 38.27
CA ASN A 53 -18.37 -18.66 39.23
C ASN A 53 -18.89 -18.28 40.63
N GLU A 54 -18.74 -19.19 41.61
CA GLU A 54 -19.20 -18.97 43.00
C GLU A 54 -18.49 -17.80 43.69
N GLU A 55 -17.30 -17.43 43.21
CA GLU A 55 -16.50 -16.31 43.71
C GLU A 55 -16.84 -14.97 43.02
N GLY A 56 -17.82 -14.95 42.11
CA GLY A 56 -18.20 -13.75 41.38
C GLY A 56 -17.28 -13.43 40.16
N ILE A 57 -16.37 -14.31 39.81
CA ILE A 57 -15.39 -14.10 38.73
C ILE A 57 -15.97 -14.59 37.39
N PRO A 58 -16.00 -13.73 36.34
CA PRO A 58 -16.43 -14.16 35.00
C PRO A 58 -15.46 -15.19 34.41
N GLN A 59 -15.97 -16.31 33.92
CA GLN A 59 -15.21 -17.38 33.31
C GLN A 59 -15.87 -17.85 32.02
N LEU A 60 -15.07 -18.15 31.01
CA LEU A 60 -15.53 -18.82 29.79
C LEU A 60 -15.35 -20.34 29.97
N PRO A 61 -16.43 -21.13 29.97
CA PRO A 61 -16.31 -22.58 30.08
C PRO A 61 -15.51 -23.18 28.93
N ALA A 62 -14.56 -24.08 29.21
CA ALA A 62 -13.71 -24.71 28.18
C ALA A 62 -14.54 -25.37 27.06
N LYS A 63 -15.65 -26.03 27.39
CA LYS A 63 -16.56 -26.60 26.42
C LYS A 63 -17.20 -25.56 25.50
N ALA A 64 -17.49 -24.35 26.01
CA ALA A 64 -18.03 -23.25 25.19
C ALA A 64 -16.95 -22.73 24.23
N THR A 65 -15.71 -22.61 24.67
CA THR A 65 -14.57 -22.24 23.83
C THR A 65 -14.42 -23.20 22.65
N GLU A 66 -14.37 -24.51 22.92
CA GLU A 66 -14.25 -25.54 21.88
C GLU A 66 -15.40 -25.48 20.85
N ILE A 67 -16.63 -25.29 21.32
CA ILE A 67 -17.81 -25.19 20.45
C ILE A 67 -17.71 -23.95 19.55
N ILE A 68 -17.35 -22.78 20.11
CA ILE A 68 -17.24 -21.53 19.36
C ILE A 68 -16.11 -21.64 18.33
N GLU A 69 -14.94 -22.14 18.71
CA GLU A 69 -13.81 -22.34 17.79
C GLU A 69 -14.19 -23.26 16.64
N LYS A 70 -14.75 -24.43 16.91
CA LYS A 70 -15.15 -25.38 15.88
C LYS A 70 -16.20 -24.78 14.93
N LYS A 71 -17.19 -24.06 15.48
CA LYS A 71 -18.27 -23.41 14.73
C LYS A 71 -17.74 -22.28 13.83
N ARG A 72 -16.76 -21.51 14.33
CA ARG A 72 -16.31 -20.27 13.66
C ARG A 72 -15.05 -20.41 12.83
N ARG A 73 -14.29 -21.49 12.94
CA ARG A 73 -13.01 -21.68 12.25
C ARG A 73 -13.10 -21.45 10.74
N ALA A 74 -14.07 -22.07 10.07
CA ALA A 74 -14.25 -21.91 8.63
C ALA A 74 -14.63 -20.47 8.26
N PHE A 75 -15.50 -19.83 9.05
CA PHE A 75 -15.88 -18.43 8.88
C PHE A 75 -14.66 -17.48 9.04
N VAL A 76 -13.85 -17.68 10.09
CA VAL A 76 -12.66 -16.85 10.34
C VAL A 76 -11.65 -16.95 9.20
N ARG A 77 -11.37 -18.19 8.75
CA ARG A 77 -10.44 -18.43 7.63
C ARG A 77 -10.89 -17.73 6.35
N GLU A 78 -12.16 -17.85 6.01
CA GLU A 78 -12.72 -17.22 4.82
C GLU A 78 -12.79 -15.70 4.95
N ALA A 79 -13.17 -15.18 6.12
CA ALA A 79 -13.16 -13.74 6.41
C ALA A 79 -11.75 -13.16 6.30
N ALA A 80 -10.74 -13.82 6.87
CA ALA A 80 -9.35 -13.40 6.81
C ALA A 80 -8.84 -13.36 5.36
N ARG A 81 -9.05 -14.44 4.60
CA ARG A 81 -8.64 -14.52 3.19
C ARG A 81 -9.27 -13.40 2.36
N LYS A 82 -10.59 -13.27 2.39
CA LYS A 82 -11.31 -12.24 1.62
C LYS A 82 -10.93 -10.82 2.03
N SER A 83 -10.71 -10.59 3.32
CA SER A 83 -10.31 -9.27 3.81
C SER A 83 -8.91 -8.88 3.35
N SER A 84 -7.96 -9.83 3.34
CA SER A 84 -6.61 -9.59 2.83
C SER A 84 -6.62 -9.27 1.32
N GLU A 85 -7.41 -10.01 0.54
CA GLU A 85 -7.58 -9.75 -0.89
C GLU A 85 -8.25 -8.39 -1.15
N ALA A 86 -9.29 -8.06 -0.38
CA ALA A 86 -10.02 -6.80 -0.50
C ALA A 86 -9.16 -5.59 -0.11
N GLU A 87 -8.30 -5.72 0.91
CA GLU A 87 -7.37 -4.66 1.32
C GLU A 87 -6.38 -4.31 0.21
N VAL A 88 -5.78 -5.34 -0.42
CA VAL A 88 -4.88 -5.14 -1.55
C VAL A 88 -5.59 -4.47 -2.72
N ASN A 89 -6.83 -4.87 -3.00
CA ASN A 89 -7.62 -4.27 -4.08
C ASN A 89 -8.03 -2.82 -3.77
N ALA A 90 -8.42 -2.53 -2.53
CA ALA A 90 -8.76 -1.18 -2.10
C ALA A 90 -7.57 -0.22 -2.25
N MET A 91 -6.38 -0.64 -1.79
CA MET A 91 -5.14 0.15 -1.96
C MET A 91 -4.78 0.39 -3.43
N ARG A 92 -5.05 -0.60 -4.31
CA ARG A 92 -4.81 -0.44 -5.74
C ARG A 92 -5.76 0.59 -6.35
N ILE A 93 -7.06 0.50 -6.04
CA ILE A 93 -8.06 1.45 -6.53
C ILE A 93 -7.77 2.86 -6.02
N GLU A 94 -7.41 3.01 -4.74
CA GLU A 94 -7.04 4.29 -4.16
C GLU A 94 -5.88 4.94 -4.93
N ARG A 95 -4.80 4.16 -5.22
CA ARG A 95 -3.67 4.64 -5.99
C ARG A 95 -4.07 5.00 -7.43
N GLU A 96 -4.81 4.16 -8.13
CA GLU A 96 -5.28 4.43 -9.50
C GLU A 96 -6.12 5.71 -9.55
N CYS A 97 -6.98 5.95 -8.54
CA CYS A 97 -7.73 7.20 -8.44
C CYS A 97 -6.81 8.40 -8.22
N GLU A 98 -5.85 8.31 -7.29
CA GLU A 98 -4.88 9.39 -7.05
C GLU A 98 -4.08 9.73 -8.31
N ASP A 99 -3.59 8.71 -9.03
CA ASP A 99 -2.81 8.88 -10.24
C ASP A 99 -3.65 9.55 -11.35
N SER A 100 -4.94 9.16 -11.49
CA SER A 100 -5.87 9.82 -12.42
C SER A 100 -6.10 11.30 -12.09
N TYR A 101 -6.28 11.65 -10.81
CA TYR A 101 -6.43 13.06 -10.38
C TYR A 101 -5.14 13.86 -10.59
N LYS A 102 -3.98 13.28 -10.33
CA LYS A 102 -2.66 13.90 -10.59
C LYS A 102 -2.46 14.15 -12.08
N ALA A 103 -2.82 13.18 -12.93
CA ALA A 103 -2.77 13.34 -14.38
C ALA A 103 -3.74 14.43 -14.89
N GLU A 104 -4.96 14.54 -14.34
CA GLU A 104 -5.90 15.61 -14.69
C GLU A 104 -5.34 17.00 -14.30
N TYR A 105 -4.71 17.10 -13.12
CA TYR A 105 -4.02 18.32 -12.71
C TYR A 105 -2.89 18.69 -13.70
N MET A 106 -2.02 17.73 -14.04
CA MET A 106 -0.90 17.94 -14.96
C MET A 106 -1.33 18.22 -16.39
N LYS A 107 -2.50 17.78 -16.81
CA LYS A 107 -3.07 18.11 -18.13
C LYS A 107 -3.28 19.63 -18.31
N GLY A 108 -3.58 20.35 -17.23
CA GLY A 108 -3.64 21.82 -17.22
C GLY A 108 -2.28 22.51 -17.35
N HIS A 109 -1.19 21.78 -17.16
CA HIS A 109 0.18 22.29 -17.10
C HIS A 109 1.09 21.74 -18.22
N LEU A 110 0.50 21.26 -19.32
CA LEU A 110 1.28 20.76 -20.47
C LEU A 110 2.23 21.84 -21.02
N GLY A 111 3.50 21.48 -21.17
CA GLY A 111 4.57 22.37 -21.62
C GLY A 111 5.23 23.21 -20.53
N GLU A 112 4.73 23.17 -19.31
CA GLU A 112 5.35 23.86 -18.17
C GLU A 112 6.46 23.01 -17.55
N THR A 113 7.38 23.67 -16.85
CA THR A 113 8.53 23.05 -16.20
C THR A 113 8.39 23.09 -14.68
N PHE A 114 8.72 21.97 -14.05
CA PHE A 114 8.65 21.79 -12.59
C PHE A 114 10.00 21.39 -12.01
N PRO A 115 10.35 21.90 -10.82
CA PRO A 115 11.43 21.33 -10.04
C PRO A 115 11.03 19.93 -9.58
N CYS A 116 11.87 18.95 -9.86
CA CYS A 116 11.60 17.55 -9.58
C CYS A 116 12.78 16.89 -8.86
N ILE A 117 12.50 15.77 -8.23
CA ILE A 117 13.50 14.85 -7.68
C ILE A 117 13.38 13.53 -8.45
N ILE A 118 14.51 12.92 -8.80
CA ILE A 118 14.50 11.57 -9.35
C ILE A 118 14.03 10.60 -8.26
N SER A 119 12.83 10.04 -8.41
CA SER A 119 12.23 9.09 -7.47
C SER A 119 12.58 7.63 -7.80
N GLY A 120 12.94 7.36 -9.06
CA GLY A 120 13.31 6.02 -9.52
C GLY A 120 14.16 6.04 -10.80
N ALA A 121 14.99 5.01 -10.94
CA ALA A 121 15.75 4.77 -12.17
C ALA A 121 15.45 3.34 -12.65
N VAL A 122 15.11 3.20 -13.93
CA VAL A 122 14.76 1.95 -14.58
C VAL A 122 15.45 1.86 -15.95
N SER A 123 15.51 0.67 -16.54
CA SER A 123 16.20 0.47 -17.82
C SER A 123 15.63 1.27 -18.99
N TYR A 124 14.38 1.69 -18.90
CA TYR A 124 13.67 2.45 -19.94
C TYR A 124 13.49 3.93 -19.60
N GLY A 125 14.06 4.44 -18.48
CA GLY A 125 13.99 5.86 -18.15
C GLY A 125 14.17 6.19 -16.67
N LEU A 126 13.73 7.40 -16.32
CA LEU A 126 13.76 7.95 -14.96
C LEU A 126 12.34 8.31 -14.51
N TYR A 127 11.99 8.00 -13.29
CA TYR A 127 10.82 8.54 -12.64
C TYR A 127 11.20 9.85 -11.95
N LEU A 128 10.43 10.89 -12.21
CA LEU A 128 10.53 12.18 -11.55
C LEU A 128 9.33 12.41 -10.66
N GLU A 129 9.55 13.02 -9.51
CA GLU A 129 8.48 13.43 -8.59
C GLU A 129 8.57 14.94 -8.38
N THR A 130 7.47 15.65 -8.60
CA THR A 130 7.37 17.11 -8.35
C THR A 130 7.20 17.39 -6.86
N GLU A 131 7.32 18.65 -6.44
CA GLU A 131 7.07 19.08 -5.04
C GLU A 131 5.61 18.82 -4.61
N GLU A 132 4.66 18.83 -5.55
CA GLU A 132 3.25 18.51 -5.33
C GLU A 132 2.99 16.99 -5.21
N GLY A 133 4.02 16.15 -5.38
CA GLY A 133 3.92 14.70 -5.26
C GLY A 133 3.34 14.01 -6.51
N VAL A 134 3.43 14.65 -7.67
CA VAL A 134 3.12 14.02 -8.95
C VAL A 134 4.33 13.28 -9.47
N GLU A 135 4.21 11.98 -9.64
CA GLU A 135 5.24 11.14 -10.25
C GLU A 135 4.98 10.97 -11.75
N GLY A 136 6.03 11.02 -12.56
CA GLY A 136 5.93 10.77 -14.01
C GLY A 136 7.23 10.26 -14.60
N LEU A 137 7.16 9.74 -15.83
CA LEU A 137 8.26 9.08 -16.50
C LEU A 137 8.97 10.01 -17.51
N VAL A 138 10.29 10.09 -17.42
CA VAL A 138 11.14 10.52 -18.54
C VAL A 138 11.63 9.28 -19.24
N ARG A 139 11.18 9.06 -20.46
CA ARG A 139 11.62 7.93 -21.28
C ARG A 139 13.09 8.10 -21.66
N ILE A 140 13.80 6.99 -21.79
CA ILE A 140 15.24 6.98 -22.09
C ILE A 140 15.56 7.68 -23.41
N GLU A 141 14.65 7.65 -24.39
CA GLU A 141 14.78 8.30 -25.69
C GLU A 141 14.74 9.84 -25.61
N LEU A 142 14.17 10.39 -24.54
CA LEU A 142 14.08 11.83 -24.27
C LEU A 142 15.28 12.35 -23.49
N LEU A 143 16.08 11.46 -22.92
CA LEU A 143 17.34 11.83 -22.30
C LEU A 143 18.37 12.26 -23.38
N PRO A 144 19.39 13.05 -23.04
CA PRO A 144 20.47 13.40 -23.97
C PRO A 144 21.00 12.16 -24.70
N ARG A 145 21.37 12.32 -25.98
CA ARG A 145 21.85 11.18 -26.79
C ARG A 145 23.01 10.46 -26.10
N GLY A 146 22.87 9.15 -25.93
CA GLY A 146 23.85 8.30 -25.28
C GLY A 146 23.34 6.89 -25.09
N GLU A 147 24.22 6.00 -24.67
CA GLU A 147 23.86 4.67 -24.23
C GLU A 147 23.80 4.67 -22.70
N TYR A 148 22.69 4.21 -22.15
CA TYR A 148 22.44 4.22 -20.73
C TYR A 148 22.43 2.81 -20.15
N THR A 149 23.11 2.64 -19.03
CA THR A 149 23.14 1.39 -18.27
C THR A 149 22.57 1.63 -16.87
N LEU A 150 21.62 0.77 -16.47
CA LEU A 150 21.08 0.78 -15.12
C LEU A 150 22.08 0.13 -14.16
N ASP A 151 22.47 0.87 -13.12
CA ASP A 151 23.37 0.41 -12.06
C ASP A 151 22.70 0.66 -10.70
N GLY A 152 22.09 -0.38 -10.16
CA GLY A 152 21.29 -0.29 -8.93
C GLY A 152 20.14 0.71 -9.04
N ALA A 153 20.22 1.80 -8.29
CA ALA A 153 19.23 2.90 -8.28
C ALA A 153 19.71 4.13 -9.09
N SER A 154 20.56 3.93 -10.08
CA SER A 154 21.10 5.00 -10.93
C SER A 154 21.14 4.59 -12.40
N LEU A 155 21.00 5.59 -13.27
CA LEU A 155 21.14 5.44 -14.70
C LEU A 155 22.43 6.14 -15.14
N LYS A 156 23.38 5.39 -15.71
CA LYS A 156 24.69 5.90 -16.10
C LYS A 156 24.79 5.98 -17.62
N GLU A 157 25.18 7.15 -18.13
CA GLU A 157 25.49 7.34 -19.54
C GLU A 157 26.93 6.87 -19.82
N SER A 158 27.10 6.05 -20.87
CA SER A 158 28.32 5.29 -21.14
C SER A 158 29.47 6.17 -21.68
N PHE A 159 29.19 7.26 -22.41
CA PHE A 159 30.22 8.08 -23.06
C PHE A 159 30.70 9.25 -22.19
N SER A 160 29.77 10.05 -21.64
CA SER A 160 30.12 11.19 -20.77
C SER A 160 30.38 10.78 -19.33
N GLY A 161 29.91 9.59 -18.96
CA GLY A 161 29.95 9.14 -17.57
C GLY A 161 28.96 9.85 -16.64
N LYS A 162 28.01 10.62 -17.20
CA LYS A 162 26.96 11.29 -16.43
C LYS A 162 26.10 10.25 -15.74
N VAL A 163 25.83 10.46 -14.45
CA VAL A 163 25.03 9.55 -13.63
C VAL A 163 23.84 10.30 -13.08
N TYR A 164 22.67 9.74 -13.27
CA TYR A 164 21.41 10.18 -12.68
C TYR A 164 21.06 9.25 -11.52
N ARG A 165 20.96 9.78 -10.31
CA ARG A 165 20.71 8.99 -9.09
C ARG A 165 19.36 9.33 -8.49
N VAL A 166 18.74 8.35 -7.88
CA VAL A 166 17.56 8.60 -7.01
C VAL A 166 17.95 9.64 -5.94
N GLY A 167 17.14 10.70 -5.82
CA GLY A 167 17.38 11.84 -4.95
C GLY A 167 18.02 13.05 -5.63
N ASP A 168 18.55 12.94 -6.86
CA ASP A 168 19.06 14.09 -7.60
C ASP A 168 17.93 15.05 -7.98
N ARG A 169 18.20 16.35 -7.89
CA ARG A 169 17.27 17.40 -8.30
C ARG A 169 17.45 17.70 -9.77
N VAL A 170 16.34 17.74 -10.48
CA VAL A 170 16.27 18.02 -11.93
C VAL A 170 15.10 18.95 -12.21
N ILE A 171 15.04 19.45 -13.43
CA ILE A 171 13.86 20.16 -13.94
C ILE A 171 13.22 19.24 -14.97
N GLY A 172 11.95 18.93 -14.80
CA GLY A 172 11.14 18.16 -15.73
C GLY A 172 10.11 19.05 -16.40
N LYS A 173 9.93 18.91 -17.71
CA LYS A 173 8.86 19.56 -18.45
C LYS A 173 7.77 18.56 -18.78
N VAL A 174 6.52 18.89 -18.49
CA VAL A 174 5.37 18.03 -18.74
C VAL A 174 5.09 17.97 -20.25
N ILE A 175 5.14 16.80 -20.84
CA ILE A 175 4.90 16.59 -22.27
C ILE A 175 3.64 15.81 -22.57
N ARG A 176 3.18 14.97 -21.63
CA ARG A 176 1.94 14.18 -21.75
C ARG A 176 1.32 13.99 -20.37
N ALA A 177 0.00 14.02 -20.32
CA ALA A 177 -0.78 13.60 -19.17
C ALA A 177 -2.01 12.82 -19.65
N ASP A 178 -2.08 11.55 -19.26
CA ASP A 178 -3.16 10.63 -19.62
C ASP A 178 -3.98 10.29 -18.38
N VAL A 179 -5.17 10.88 -18.31
CA VAL A 179 -6.06 10.74 -17.16
C VAL A 179 -6.65 9.34 -17.03
N ALA A 180 -6.87 8.66 -18.17
CA ALA A 180 -7.46 7.32 -18.16
C ALA A 180 -6.47 6.26 -17.62
N GLU A 181 -5.20 6.40 -17.97
CA GLU A 181 -4.12 5.53 -17.51
C GLU A 181 -3.48 6.04 -16.19
N GLY A 182 -3.76 7.28 -15.79
CA GLY A 182 -3.13 7.92 -14.64
C GLY A 182 -1.64 8.19 -14.84
N GLU A 183 -1.20 8.38 -16.09
CA GLU A 183 0.21 8.52 -16.46
C GLU A 183 0.57 9.97 -16.78
N VAL A 184 1.76 10.38 -16.36
CA VAL A 184 2.41 11.65 -16.73
C VAL A 184 3.80 11.37 -17.32
N ASP A 185 4.09 11.94 -18.49
CA ASP A 185 5.40 11.88 -19.11
C ASP A 185 6.07 13.28 -19.02
N PHE A 186 7.36 13.26 -18.67
CA PHE A 186 8.26 14.42 -18.64
C PHE A 186 9.36 14.30 -19.69
N GLU A 187 9.96 15.47 -20.05
CA GLU A 187 11.23 15.54 -20.76
C GLU A 187 12.27 16.36 -19.96
#